data_9775aec38fdca5883bca1dc483696809
#
_entry.id   9775aec38fdca5883bca1dc483696809
#
_cell.length_a   1.000
_cell.length_b   1.000
_cell.length_c   1.000
_cell.angle_alpha   90.00
_cell.angle_beta   90.00
_cell.angle_gamma   90.00
#
_symmetry.space_group_name_H-M   'P 1'
#
loop_
_entity.id
_entity.type
_entity.pdbx_description
1 polymer ?
#
loop_
_entity_poly.entity_id
_entity_poly.type
_entity_poly.pdbx_seq_one_letter_code
_entity_poly.pdbx_strand_id
1 'polypeptide(L)'
;IRASQIDVDMITTDGFNLKPHTLEQIRCAYEKRGIIILTDPDRAGEQIRKFLTDRFPNAKHAFIPRKDAIANDDLGVEQASPEAIRLALSKVRCAAYEPQETFSMSDLTGAGLNGSSDASDRRAEVGAILGIGYGNAKQFLKRLNHYGVTRQEWDQAIRQIDEVK
;
A
#
# COMPACT_ATOMS: atom_id res chain seq x y z
N ILE A 1 11.80 -7.40 7.74
CA ILE A 1 11.27 -6.69 8.93
C ILE A 1 12.20 -6.87 10.13
N ARG A 2 12.67 -8.09 10.44
CA ARG A 2 13.63 -8.29 11.56
C ARG A 2 14.90 -7.43 11.41
N ALA A 3 15.42 -7.31 10.19
CA ALA A 3 16.57 -6.46 9.91
C ALA A 3 16.28 -4.95 10.05
N SER A 4 15.01 -4.53 10.01
CA SER A 4 14.62 -3.12 10.18
C SER A 4 14.67 -2.63 11.62
N GLN A 5 14.95 -3.51 12.59
CA GLN A 5 14.96 -3.23 14.04
C GLN A 5 13.64 -2.64 14.56
N ILE A 6 12.52 -2.94 13.91
CA ILE A 6 11.20 -2.55 14.37
C ILE A 6 10.68 -3.65 15.30
N ASP A 7 10.29 -3.26 16.50
CA ASP A 7 9.71 -4.17 17.49
C ASP A 7 8.24 -4.45 17.15
N VAL A 8 8.01 -5.46 16.33
CA VAL A 8 6.68 -5.92 15.92
C VAL A 8 6.64 -7.44 15.87
N ASP A 9 5.52 -7.99 16.26
CA ASP A 9 5.23 -9.41 16.03
C ASP A 9 4.84 -9.63 14.56
N MET A 10 5.37 -10.68 13.96
CA MET A 10 5.11 -11.03 12.58
C MET A 10 4.35 -12.34 12.48
N ILE A 11 3.31 -12.34 11.64
CA ILE A 11 2.61 -13.54 11.19
C ILE A 11 2.82 -13.63 9.68
N THR A 12 3.51 -14.68 9.24
CA THR A 12 3.72 -14.93 7.80
C THR A 12 2.61 -15.83 7.27
N THR A 13 2.19 -15.58 6.03
CA THR A 13 1.08 -16.30 5.39
C THR A 13 1.53 -17.39 4.43
N ASP A 14 2.83 -17.47 4.12
CA ASP A 14 3.42 -18.42 3.16
C ASP A 14 2.63 -18.47 1.83
N GLY A 15 2.34 -17.28 1.28
CA GLY A 15 1.53 -17.12 0.09
C GLY A 15 0.02 -17.20 0.37
N PHE A 16 -0.76 -17.63 -0.63
CA PHE A 16 -2.22 -17.62 -0.56
C PHE A 16 -2.81 -18.81 0.20
N ASN A 17 -2.01 -19.83 0.51
CA ASN A 17 -2.49 -21.03 1.21
C ASN A 17 -2.54 -20.81 2.74
N LEU A 18 -3.41 -19.88 3.16
CA LEU A 18 -3.61 -19.54 4.56
C LEU A 18 -4.19 -20.69 5.35
N LYS A 19 -3.36 -21.31 6.19
CA LYS A 19 -3.81 -22.40 7.08
C LYS A 19 -4.80 -21.85 8.12
N PRO A 20 -5.80 -22.65 8.55
CA PRO A 20 -6.77 -22.24 9.58
C PRO A 20 -6.10 -21.71 10.86
N HIS A 21 -5.02 -22.33 11.30
CA HIS A 21 -4.24 -21.88 12.45
C HIS A 21 -3.65 -20.46 12.27
N THR A 22 -3.10 -20.17 11.09
CA THR A 22 -2.57 -18.84 10.77
C THR A 22 -3.68 -17.78 10.78
N LEU A 23 -4.84 -18.08 10.21
CA LEU A 23 -6.00 -17.18 10.26
C LEU A 23 -6.47 -16.91 11.69
N GLU A 24 -6.44 -17.93 12.55
CA GLU A 24 -6.80 -17.77 13.96
C GLU A 24 -5.78 -16.88 14.72
N GLN A 25 -4.49 -17.03 14.45
CA GLN A 25 -3.47 -16.15 15.00
C GLN A 25 -3.67 -14.70 14.55
N ILE A 26 -3.98 -14.48 13.27
CA ILE A 26 -4.28 -13.15 12.73
C ILE A 26 -5.52 -12.56 13.42
N ARG A 27 -6.58 -13.36 13.60
CA ARG A 27 -7.80 -12.94 14.26
C ARG A 27 -7.54 -12.52 15.70
N CYS A 28 -6.80 -13.31 16.47
CA CYS A 28 -6.44 -12.98 17.85
C CYS A 28 -5.63 -11.68 17.95
N ALA A 29 -4.67 -11.47 17.05
CA ALA A 29 -3.89 -10.24 16.97
C ALA A 29 -4.76 -9.05 16.62
N TYR A 30 -5.64 -9.20 15.63
CA TYR A 30 -6.58 -8.17 15.18
C TYR A 30 -7.50 -7.69 16.31
N GLU A 31 -8.09 -8.61 17.05
CA GLU A 31 -9.02 -8.30 18.16
C GLU A 31 -8.31 -7.63 19.34
N LYS A 32 -7.08 -8.04 19.67
CA LYS A 32 -6.37 -7.56 20.85
C LYS A 32 -5.61 -6.26 20.65
N ARG A 33 -5.01 -6.04 19.48
CA ARG A 33 -4.08 -4.92 19.25
C ARG A 33 -4.09 -4.37 17.82
N GLY A 34 -4.92 -4.91 16.95
CA GLY A 34 -4.93 -4.57 15.53
C GLY A 34 -3.79 -5.20 14.74
N ILE A 35 -3.90 -5.14 13.44
CA ILE A 35 -2.90 -5.68 12.50
C ILE A 35 -2.56 -4.66 11.41
N ILE A 36 -1.36 -4.80 10.86
CA ILE A 36 -0.91 -4.11 9.65
C ILE A 36 -0.70 -5.16 8.57
N ILE A 37 -1.37 -5.00 7.43
CA ILE A 37 -1.21 -5.87 6.27
C ILE A 37 -0.11 -5.30 5.40
N LEU A 38 0.92 -6.10 5.16
CA LEU A 38 2.03 -5.81 4.26
C LEU A 38 2.19 -7.00 3.32
N THR A 39 2.05 -6.79 2.03
CA THR A 39 2.14 -7.82 0.99
C THR A 39 3.06 -7.38 -0.14
N ASP A 40 3.50 -8.34 -0.94
CA ASP A 40 4.30 -8.05 -2.13
C ASP A 40 3.54 -7.12 -3.08
N PRO A 41 4.25 -6.19 -3.75
CA PRO A 41 3.62 -5.23 -4.66
C PRO A 41 3.34 -5.86 -6.04
N ASP A 42 2.68 -7.02 -6.04
CA ASP A 42 2.29 -7.79 -7.21
C ASP A 42 0.81 -8.21 -7.15
N ARG A 43 0.36 -8.94 -8.17
CA ARG A 43 -1.02 -9.41 -8.26
C ARG A 43 -1.39 -10.40 -7.15
N ALA A 44 -0.48 -11.29 -6.79
CA ALA A 44 -0.71 -12.28 -5.73
C ALA A 44 -0.83 -11.58 -4.37
N GLY A 45 0.07 -10.64 -4.07
CA GLY A 45 0.02 -9.81 -2.86
C GLY A 45 -1.28 -9.02 -2.74
N GLU A 46 -1.79 -8.45 -3.84
CA GLU A 46 -3.08 -7.75 -3.86
C GLU A 46 -4.27 -8.68 -3.58
N GLN A 47 -4.24 -9.91 -4.07
CA GLN A 47 -5.28 -10.91 -3.78
C GLN A 47 -5.28 -11.29 -2.29
N ILE A 48 -4.09 -11.50 -1.71
CA ILE A 48 -3.94 -11.78 -0.27
C ILE A 48 -4.44 -10.58 0.55
N ARG A 49 -4.05 -9.37 0.19
CA ARG A 49 -4.50 -8.14 0.83
C ARG A 49 -6.02 -8.02 0.83
N LYS A 50 -6.64 -8.22 -0.35
CA LYS A 50 -8.09 -8.19 -0.49
C LYS A 50 -8.77 -9.24 0.40
N PHE A 51 -8.29 -10.48 0.37
CA PHE A 51 -8.82 -11.57 1.19
C PHE A 51 -8.76 -11.26 2.69
N LEU A 52 -7.66 -10.68 3.16
CA LEU A 52 -7.50 -10.30 4.57
C LEU A 52 -8.35 -9.07 4.92
N THR A 53 -8.46 -8.10 4.02
CA THR A 53 -9.29 -6.90 4.24
C THR A 53 -10.77 -7.24 4.36
N ASP A 54 -11.26 -8.18 3.54
CA ASP A 54 -12.65 -8.63 3.61
C ASP A 54 -12.98 -9.28 4.96
N ARG A 55 -11.99 -9.87 5.65
CA ARG A 55 -12.14 -10.51 6.97
C ARG A 55 -11.83 -9.58 8.13
N PHE A 56 -10.90 -8.66 7.94
CA PHE A 56 -10.38 -7.77 8.97
C PHE A 56 -10.47 -6.31 8.48
N PRO A 57 -11.69 -5.74 8.40
CA PRO A 57 -11.93 -4.47 7.72
C PRO A 57 -11.23 -3.26 8.37
N ASN A 58 -10.92 -3.33 9.67
CA ASN A 58 -10.20 -2.28 10.38
C ASN A 58 -8.68 -2.50 10.39
N ALA A 59 -8.17 -3.46 9.63
CA ALA A 59 -6.73 -3.63 9.46
C ALA A 59 -6.11 -2.39 8.84
N LYS A 60 -4.91 -2.05 9.29
CA LYS A 60 -4.09 -1.02 8.69
C LYS A 60 -3.32 -1.60 7.50
N HIS A 61 -2.91 -0.73 6.58
CA HIS A 61 -2.23 -1.13 5.35
C HIS A 61 -0.91 -0.39 5.21
N ALA A 62 0.15 -1.14 4.94
CA ALA A 62 1.45 -0.63 4.53
C ALA A 62 1.75 -1.10 3.10
N PHE A 63 2.44 -0.25 2.33
CA PHE A 63 2.79 -0.51 0.94
C PHE A 63 4.27 -0.21 0.74
N ILE A 64 5.01 -1.18 0.18
CA ILE A 64 6.37 -0.97 -0.29
C ILE A 64 6.30 -0.62 -1.77
N PRO A 65 6.94 0.47 -2.20
CA PRO A 65 7.06 0.79 -3.62
C PRO A 65 7.72 -0.35 -4.38
N ARG A 66 7.21 -0.66 -5.58
CA ARG A 66 7.71 -1.77 -6.38
C ARG A 66 9.21 -1.68 -6.63
N LYS A 67 9.74 -0.48 -6.88
CA LYS A 67 11.16 -0.23 -7.08
C LYS A 67 12.03 -0.63 -5.88
N ASP A 68 11.47 -0.57 -4.66
CA ASP A 68 12.16 -0.88 -3.40
C ASP A 68 12.02 -2.37 -3.02
N ALA A 69 11.19 -3.13 -3.75
CA ALA A 69 10.94 -4.55 -3.55
C ALA A 69 11.55 -5.44 -4.65
N ILE A 70 12.40 -4.89 -5.51
CA ILE A 70 13.06 -5.63 -6.60
C ILE A 70 14.56 -5.77 -6.29
N ALA A 71 15.06 -7.00 -6.33
CA ALA A 71 16.49 -7.28 -6.37
C ALA A 71 16.74 -8.53 -7.23
N ASN A 72 17.78 -8.47 -8.07
CA ASN A 72 18.18 -9.59 -8.93
C ASN A 72 17.04 -10.18 -9.79
N ASP A 73 16.19 -9.31 -10.35
CA ASP A 73 14.99 -9.67 -11.13
C ASP A 73 13.90 -10.41 -10.34
N ASP A 74 14.01 -10.46 -9.01
CA ASP A 74 12.99 -11.00 -8.12
C ASP A 74 12.23 -9.88 -7.42
N LEU A 75 10.91 -10.07 -7.26
CA LEU A 75 10.00 -9.09 -6.68
C LEU A 75 9.38 -9.66 -5.40
N GLY A 76 9.71 -9.06 -4.27
CA GLY A 76 9.13 -9.46 -2.99
C GLY A 76 9.49 -8.51 -1.85
N VAL A 77 8.72 -8.52 -0.80
CA VAL A 77 8.98 -7.72 0.42
C VAL A 77 10.31 -8.11 1.07
N GLU A 78 10.76 -9.34 0.90
CA GLU A 78 12.04 -9.84 1.39
C GLU A 78 13.24 -9.16 0.71
N GLN A 79 13.05 -8.60 -0.49
CA GLN A 79 14.07 -7.85 -1.22
C GLN A 79 14.17 -6.39 -0.77
N ALA A 80 13.18 -5.91 -0.01
CA ALA A 80 13.16 -4.52 0.45
C ALA A 80 14.22 -4.26 1.53
N SER A 81 14.88 -3.10 1.42
CA SER A 81 15.81 -2.65 2.46
C SER A 81 15.10 -2.38 3.80
N PRO A 82 15.82 -2.48 4.93
CA PRO A 82 15.27 -2.10 6.22
C PRO A 82 14.67 -0.69 6.25
N GLU A 83 15.29 0.25 5.55
CA GLU A 83 14.85 1.64 5.43
C GLU A 83 13.53 1.75 4.66
N ALA A 84 13.39 1.01 3.55
CA ALA A 84 12.14 0.96 2.77
C ALA A 84 10.97 0.41 3.61
N ILE A 85 11.23 -0.63 4.41
CA ILE A 85 10.24 -1.21 5.33
C ILE A 85 9.86 -0.21 6.41
N ARG A 86 10.82 0.48 7.05
CA ARG A 86 10.52 1.51 8.05
C ARG A 86 9.70 2.64 7.46
N LEU A 87 10.04 3.10 6.25
CA LEU A 87 9.32 4.15 5.56
C LEU A 87 7.88 3.71 5.23
N ALA A 88 7.68 2.49 4.74
CA ALA A 88 6.35 1.96 4.47
C ALA A 88 5.50 1.87 5.74
N LEU A 89 6.08 1.41 6.85
CA LEU A 89 5.39 1.32 8.14
C LEU A 89 5.13 2.69 8.76
N SER A 90 5.93 3.72 8.47
CA SER A 90 5.66 5.10 8.91
C SER A 90 4.48 5.75 8.19
N LYS A 91 4.11 5.24 7.01
CA LYS A 91 3.01 5.74 6.16
C LYS A 91 1.77 4.84 6.18
N VAL A 92 1.56 4.11 7.26
CA VAL A 92 0.43 3.19 7.39
C VAL A 92 -0.90 3.90 7.20
N ARG A 93 -1.77 3.33 6.37
CA ARG A 93 -3.12 3.82 6.09
C ARG A 93 -4.18 2.94 6.73
N CYS A 94 -5.25 3.58 7.21
CA CYS A 94 -6.50 2.92 7.60
C CYS A 94 -7.55 3.16 6.52
N ALA A 95 -8.48 2.21 6.34
CA ALA A 95 -9.68 2.49 5.57
C ALA A 95 -10.43 3.66 6.21
N ALA A 96 -10.91 4.60 5.38
CA ALA A 96 -11.77 5.67 5.86
C ALA A 96 -13.06 5.06 6.43
N TYR A 97 -13.53 5.59 7.57
CA TYR A 97 -14.76 5.12 8.20
C TYR A 97 -15.99 5.29 7.28
N GLU A 98 -16.00 6.36 6.50
CA GLU A 98 -16.93 6.58 5.40
C GLU A 98 -16.12 6.85 4.12
N PRO A 99 -16.22 5.99 3.09
CA PRO A 99 -15.60 6.25 1.80
C PRO A 99 -16.11 7.57 1.24
N GLN A 100 -15.23 8.55 1.08
CA GLN A 100 -15.57 9.82 0.44
C GLN A 100 -15.10 9.77 -1.02
N GLU A 101 -15.98 10.13 -1.95
CA GLU A 101 -15.62 10.35 -3.35
C GLU A 101 -14.93 11.72 -3.51
N THR A 102 -13.78 11.88 -2.85
CA THR A 102 -13.00 13.12 -2.88
C THR A 102 -12.30 13.32 -4.23
N PHE A 103 -11.94 12.22 -4.89
CA PHE A 103 -11.20 12.19 -6.14
C PHE A 103 -12.00 11.51 -7.24
N SER A 104 -11.80 11.96 -8.47
CA SER A 104 -12.39 11.45 -9.69
C SER A 104 -11.31 11.04 -10.71
N MET A 105 -11.69 10.35 -11.77
CA MET A 105 -10.77 10.03 -12.86
C MET A 105 -10.26 11.29 -13.57
N SER A 106 -11.05 12.36 -13.59
CA SER A 106 -10.65 13.66 -14.13
C SER A 106 -9.48 14.27 -13.35
N ASP A 107 -9.45 14.10 -12.03
CA ASP A 107 -8.32 14.56 -11.19
C ASP A 107 -7.03 13.81 -11.59
N LEU A 108 -7.10 12.50 -11.78
CA LEU A 108 -5.95 11.71 -12.22
C LEU A 108 -5.45 12.15 -13.60
N THR A 109 -6.36 12.36 -14.53
CA THR A 109 -6.02 12.81 -15.89
C THR A 109 -5.40 14.20 -15.87
N GLY A 110 -5.97 15.12 -15.12
CA GLY A 110 -5.46 16.48 -14.96
C GLY A 110 -4.05 16.54 -14.33
N ALA A 111 -3.72 15.61 -13.47
CA ALA A 111 -2.40 15.49 -12.84
C ALA A 111 -1.41 14.61 -13.64
N GLY A 112 -1.77 14.16 -14.84
CA GLY A 112 -0.91 13.26 -15.66
C GLY A 112 -0.75 11.86 -15.09
N LEU A 113 -1.66 11.43 -14.22
CA LEU A 113 -1.66 10.10 -13.62
C LEU A 113 -2.52 9.10 -14.40
N ASN A 114 -3.13 9.54 -15.50
CA ASN A 114 -3.91 8.72 -16.42
C ASN A 114 -3.86 9.31 -17.82
N GLY A 115 -3.76 8.47 -18.85
CA GLY A 115 -3.83 8.87 -20.25
C GLY A 115 -2.52 9.37 -20.87
N SER A 116 -1.44 9.55 -20.12
CA SER A 116 -0.11 9.87 -20.63
C SER A 116 0.81 8.64 -20.67
N SER A 117 1.89 8.71 -21.45
CA SER A 117 2.86 7.61 -21.58
C SER A 117 3.62 7.34 -20.28
N ASP A 118 3.84 8.35 -19.45
CA ASP A 118 4.51 8.31 -18.15
C ASP A 118 3.56 8.16 -16.95
N ALA A 119 2.24 8.06 -17.20
CA ALA A 119 1.23 8.00 -16.15
C ALA A 119 1.45 6.86 -15.15
N SER A 120 2.01 5.73 -15.60
CA SER A 120 2.33 4.59 -14.76
C SER A 120 3.41 4.93 -13.73
N ASP A 121 4.49 5.57 -14.19
CA ASP A 121 5.62 5.94 -13.36
C ASP A 121 5.23 7.05 -12.36
N ARG A 122 4.48 8.05 -12.85
CA ARG A 122 3.93 9.11 -11.99
C ARG A 122 3.02 8.53 -10.89
N ARG A 123 2.16 7.55 -11.20
CA ARG A 123 1.35 6.87 -10.16
C ARG A 123 2.20 6.13 -9.16
N ALA A 124 3.29 5.49 -9.60
CA ALA A 124 4.21 4.81 -8.69
C ALA A 124 4.86 5.79 -7.71
N GLU A 125 5.31 6.95 -8.19
CA GLU A 125 5.91 7.99 -7.37
C GLU A 125 4.91 8.61 -6.38
N VAL A 126 3.75 9.05 -6.86
CA VAL A 126 2.69 9.61 -6.01
C VAL A 126 2.19 8.58 -5.00
N GLY A 127 2.02 7.33 -5.42
CA GLY A 127 1.62 6.25 -4.53
C GLY A 127 2.62 5.96 -3.42
N ALA A 128 3.91 6.09 -3.70
CA ALA A 128 4.98 5.98 -2.70
C ALA A 128 4.95 7.15 -1.70
N ILE A 129 4.76 8.38 -2.18
CA ILE A 129 4.66 9.57 -1.33
C ILE A 129 3.45 9.46 -0.41
N LEU A 130 2.29 9.11 -0.96
CA LEU A 130 1.03 9.01 -0.21
C LEU A 130 0.91 7.74 0.65
N GLY A 131 1.79 6.75 0.47
CA GLY A 131 1.73 5.48 1.19
C GLY A 131 0.52 4.61 0.81
N ILE A 132 0.06 4.69 -0.44
CA ILE A 132 -1.06 3.88 -0.98
C ILE A 132 -0.62 2.85 -2.02
N GLY A 133 0.67 2.79 -2.32
CA GLY A 133 1.29 1.84 -3.24
C GLY A 133 0.95 2.06 -4.71
N TYR A 134 1.48 1.19 -5.56
CA TYR A 134 1.25 1.21 -6.99
C TYR A 134 -0.08 0.54 -7.37
N GLY A 135 -0.71 1.05 -8.40
CA GLY A 135 -1.90 0.44 -9.01
C GLY A 135 -2.15 1.02 -10.42
N ASN A 136 -2.99 0.34 -11.20
CA ASN A 136 -3.53 0.96 -12.41
C ASN A 136 -4.43 2.16 -12.01
N ALA A 137 -4.80 3.01 -12.99
CA ALA A 137 -5.56 4.23 -12.71
C ALA A 137 -6.83 3.98 -11.88
N LYS A 138 -7.56 2.91 -12.19
CA LYS A 138 -8.80 2.53 -11.50
C LYS A 138 -8.55 2.10 -10.04
N GLN A 139 -7.52 1.30 -9.81
CA GLN A 139 -7.12 0.89 -8.45
C GLN A 139 -6.58 2.07 -7.65
N PHE A 140 -5.80 2.93 -8.29
CA PHE A 140 -5.22 4.11 -7.66
C PHE A 140 -6.31 5.07 -7.19
N LEU A 141 -7.29 5.38 -8.05
CA LEU A 141 -8.45 6.18 -7.69
C LEU A 141 -9.23 5.57 -6.50
N LYS A 142 -9.47 4.26 -6.56
CA LYS A 142 -10.15 3.55 -5.46
C LYS A 142 -9.38 3.69 -4.15
N ARG A 143 -8.05 3.58 -4.16
CA ARG A 143 -7.21 3.72 -2.96
C ARG A 143 -7.18 5.13 -2.41
N LEU A 144 -7.11 6.15 -3.28
CA LEU A 144 -7.19 7.55 -2.86
C LEU A 144 -8.42 7.80 -2.00
N ASN A 145 -9.58 7.34 -2.47
CA ASN A 145 -10.85 7.53 -1.77
C ASN A 145 -11.00 6.58 -0.57
N HIS A 146 -10.60 5.33 -0.70
CA HIS A 146 -10.73 4.32 0.36
C HIS A 146 -9.85 4.61 1.58
N TYR A 147 -8.63 5.10 1.37
CA TYR A 147 -7.68 5.41 2.45
C TYR A 147 -7.75 6.86 2.93
N GLY A 148 -8.78 7.60 2.54
CA GLY A 148 -9.02 8.95 3.03
C GLY A 148 -7.91 9.94 2.74
N VAL A 149 -7.26 9.85 1.58
CA VAL A 149 -6.28 10.84 1.14
C VAL A 149 -6.96 12.19 1.02
N THR A 150 -6.38 13.22 1.65
CA THR A 150 -6.91 14.57 1.58
C THR A 150 -6.45 15.31 0.32
N ARG A 151 -7.18 16.35 -0.09
CA ARG A 151 -6.74 17.24 -1.18
C ARG A 151 -5.38 17.87 -0.89
N GLN A 152 -5.13 18.24 0.35
CA GLN A 152 -3.85 18.80 0.76
C GLN A 152 -2.69 17.82 0.57
N GLU A 153 -2.84 16.56 1.01
CA GLU A 153 -1.84 15.51 0.79
C GLU A 153 -1.58 15.28 -0.71
N TRP A 154 -2.65 15.23 -1.50
CA TRP A 154 -2.59 15.12 -2.95
C TRP A 154 -1.81 16.26 -3.60
N ASP A 155 -2.18 17.50 -3.33
CA ASP A 155 -1.54 18.69 -3.91
C ASP A 155 -0.06 18.76 -3.55
N GLN A 156 0.29 18.37 -2.32
CA GLN A 156 1.67 18.31 -1.87
C GLN A 156 2.45 17.21 -2.61
N ALA A 157 1.88 16.03 -2.79
CA ALA A 157 2.52 14.92 -3.50
C ALA A 157 2.74 15.26 -4.99
N ILE A 158 1.76 15.89 -5.65
CA ILE A 158 1.88 16.32 -7.05
C ILE A 158 2.99 17.37 -7.20
N ARG A 159 3.03 18.40 -6.34
CA ARG A 159 4.10 19.40 -6.36
C ARG A 159 5.48 18.76 -6.20
N GLN A 160 5.61 17.84 -5.26
CA GLN A 160 6.89 17.19 -4.99
C GLN A 160 7.44 16.43 -6.20
N ILE A 161 6.60 15.77 -7.00
CA ILE A 161 7.06 15.06 -8.21
C ILE A 161 7.32 16.01 -9.38
N ASP A 162 6.65 17.17 -9.44
CA ASP A 162 6.83 18.16 -10.50
C ASP A 162 8.09 19.01 -10.26
N GLU A 163 8.50 19.27 -9.00
CA GLU A 163 9.70 20.00 -8.64
C GLU A 163 11.00 19.22 -8.86
N VAL A 164 10.95 17.89 -8.91
CA VAL A 164 12.12 17.01 -9.14
C VAL A 164 12.48 16.89 -10.62
N LYS A 165 11.62 17.36 -11.52
CA LYS A 165 11.86 17.39 -12.98
C LYS A 165 12.50 18.72 -13.39
#